data_9451666e6a69cc31d6260369630e4ddb
#
_entry.id   9451666e6a69cc31d6260369630e4ddb
#
_cell.length_a   1.000
_cell.length_b   1.000
_cell.length_c   1.000
_cell.angle_alpha   90.00
_cell.angle_beta   90.00
_cell.angle_gamma   90.00
#
_symmetry.space_group_name_H-M   'P 1'
#
loop_
_entity.id
_entity.type
_entity.pdbx_description
1 polymer ?
#
loop_
_entity_poly.entity_id
_entity_poly.type
_entity_poly.pdbx_seq_one_letter_code
_entity_poly.pdbx_strand_id
1 'polypeptide(L)'
;MDKDLIIDVRSTEVTIALLENHRLTELNKEKNEGRKYSVGDVYLGKVRKLIPTLNAAFVDVGDQKDAFVHYLDLGLNFRSFDAFVKHINPNNASTAFSDIQPFPILEKEGKIDKILAPGQPLIVQIVKEPISTKGSRLTAEISLAGRNMVLIPFGDKISISQKITSKEEKKRLERLMYSIVPENYGVIVRTAAEGKKAAVLDAELKMLINKWESAWPAIANAKPPQLLFTENSRTTTILRDLLNESFSNIYINDESIYNEVKDYVYTISPEYEKIVKLYKGSEPI
;
A
#
# COMPACT_ATOMS: atom_id res chain seq x y z
N MET A 1 -7.51 29.00 1.60
CA MET A 1 -6.56 28.53 2.61
C MET A 1 -5.33 28.13 1.84
N ASP A 2 -4.20 28.71 2.14
CA ASP A 2 -2.96 28.50 1.37
C ASP A 2 -2.10 27.47 2.10
N LYS A 3 -1.73 26.36 1.42
CA LYS A 3 -0.93 25.28 2.00
C LYS A 3 0.35 25.10 1.21
N ASP A 4 1.46 25.08 1.92
CA ASP A 4 2.76 24.73 1.38
C ASP A 4 3.28 23.45 2.05
N LEU A 5 3.86 22.56 1.26
CA LEU A 5 4.57 21.39 1.74
C LEU A 5 6.07 21.61 1.54
N ILE A 6 6.85 21.44 2.59
CA ILE A 6 8.30 21.53 2.54
C ILE A 6 8.88 20.15 2.84
N ILE A 7 9.77 19.68 1.97
CA ILE A 7 10.47 18.40 2.10
C ILE A 7 11.96 18.68 2.14
N ASP A 8 12.53 18.68 3.35
CA ASP A 8 13.95 18.88 3.60
C ASP A 8 14.64 17.52 3.72
N VAL A 9 15.42 17.18 2.74
CA VAL A 9 16.18 15.92 2.66
C VAL A 9 17.62 16.18 3.08
N ARG A 10 18.06 15.49 4.13
CA ARG A 10 19.43 15.49 4.63
C ARG A 10 20.01 14.09 4.60
N SER A 11 21.30 13.96 4.77
CA SER A 11 21.99 12.65 4.75
C SER A 11 21.45 11.67 5.79
N THR A 12 20.96 12.16 6.94
CA THR A 12 20.51 11.33 8.07
C THR A 12 19.01 11.30 8.25
N GLU A 13 18.28 12.31 7.76
CA GLU A 13 16.83 12.43 7.97
C GLU A 13 16.13 13.13 6.80
N VAL A 14 14.86 12.85 6.62
CA VAL A 14 13.92 13.60 5.79
C VAL A 14 12.91 14.25 6.71
N THR A 15 12.79 15.58 6.61
CA THR A 15 11.80 16.35 7.36
C THR A 15 10.71 16.81 6.40
N ILE A 16 9.45 16.54 6.75
CA ILE A 16 8.29 16.97 5.97
C ILE A 16 7.47 17.90 6.84
N ALA A 17 7.36 19.15 6.41
CA ALA A 17 6.63 20.20 7.11
C ALA A 17 5.42 20.66 6.28
N LEU A 18 4.24 20.68 6.89
CA LEU A 18 3.03 21.26 6.33
C LEU A 18 2.83 22.66 6.93
N LEU A 19 2.73 23.65 6.07
CA LEU A 19 2.38 25.01 6.46
C LEU A 19 0.97 25.35 5.98
N GLU A 20 0.17 25.97 6.85
CA GLU A 20 -1.12 26.54 6.49
C GLU A 20 -1.09 28.07 6.76
N ASN A 21 -1.32 28.87 5.73
CA ASN A 21 -1.18 30.34 5.80
C ASN A 21 0.18 30.75 6.41
N HIS A 22 1.27 30.14 5.94
CA HIS A 22 2.66 30.34 6.40
C HIS A 22 2.93 30.00 7.87
N ARG A 23 2.07 29.21 8.52
CA ARG A 23 2.28 28.71 9.88
C ARG A 23 2.46 27.20 9.85
N LEU A 24 3.48 26.72 10.53
CA LEU A 24 3.72 25.28 10.68
C LEU A 24 2.56 24.63 11.44
N THR A 25 1.88 23.67 10.79
CA THR A 25 0.77 22.92 11.37
C THR A 25 1.13 21.46 11.63
N GLU A 26 2.02 20.90 10.82
CA GLU A 26 2.44 19.50 10.99
C GLU A 26 3.92 19.37 10.65
N LEU A 27 4.66 18.59 11.44
CA LEU A 27 6.07 18.29 11.23
C LEU A 27 6.30 16.78 11.38
N ASN A 28 6.71 16.15 10.31
CA ASN A 28 7.08 14.75 10.29
C ASN A 28 8.58 14.63 10.04
N LYS A 29 9.25 13.75 10.80
CA LYS A 29 10.66 13.42 10.61
C LYS A 29 10.82 11.92 10.46
N GLU A 30 11.62 11.51 9.49
CA GLU A 30 12.02 10.11 9.31
C GLU A 30 13.52 10.02 9.05
N LYS A 31 14.11 8.90 9.44
CA LYS A 31 15.50 8.63 9.12
C LYS A 31 15.67 8.36 7.63
N ASN A 32 16.71 8.92 7.04
CA ASN A 32 17.11 8.69 5.65
C ASN A 32 17.99 7.42 5.51
N GLU A 33 17.84 6.46 6.41
CA GLU A 33 18.50 5.15 6.29
C GLU A 33 17.70 4.34 5.27
N GLY A 34 18.36 3.96 4.16
CA GLY A 34 17.79 3.31 2.99
C GLY A 34 16.63 2.37 3.34
N ARG A 35 15.46 2.68 2.80
CA ARG A 35 14.17 2.07 3.13
C ARG A 35 14.20 0.57 2.97
N LYS A 36 14.22 -0.11 4.09
CA LYS A 36 13.99 -1.55 4.15
C LYS A 36 12.87 -1.77 5.17
N TYR A 37 11.93 -2.63 4.79
CA TYR A 37 10.83 -3.06 5.66
C TYR A 37 9.88 -1.93 6.08
N SER A 38 9.52 -1.03 5.15
CA SER A 38 8.59 0.06 5.38
C SER A 38 7.13 -0.42 5.41
N VAL A 39 6.27 0.34 6.11
CA VAL A 39 4.83 0.08 6.10
C VAL A 39 4.29 0.09 4.68
N GLY A 40 3.53 -0.97 4.34
CA GLY A 40 2.95 -1.16 3.01
C GLY A 40 3.79 -2.05 2.07
N ASP A 41 5.08 -2.25 2.34
CA ASP A 41 5.92 -3.15 1.55
C ASP A 41 5.37 -4.58 1.59
N VAL A 42 5.33 -5.23 0.43
CA VAL A 42 4.81 -6.58 0.26
C VAL A 42 5.94 -7.56 -0.04
N TYR A 43 5.99 -8.63 0.72
CA TYR A 43 7.00 -9.68 0.63
C TYR A 43 6.36 -11.04 0.35
N LEU A 44 7.07 -11.88 -0.39
CA LEU A 44 6.92 -13.32 -0.27
C LEU A 44 7.81 -13.77 0.90
N GLY A 45 7.20 -13.99 2.06
CA GLY A 45 7.88 -14.43 3.27
C GLY A 45 7.88 -15.95 3.42
N LYS A 46 8.60 -16.43 4.42
CA LYS A 46 8.65 -17.85 4.79
C LYS A 46 8.39 -18.03 6.27
N VAL A 47 7.43 -18.87 6.63
CA VAL A 47 7.14 -19.19 8.04
C VAL A 47 8.36 -19.82 8.69
N ARG A 48 8.90 -19.20 9.73
CA ARG A 48 10.02 -19.73 10.53
C ARG A 48 9.51 -20.62 11.65
N LYS A 49 8.59 -20.09 12.45
CA LYS A 49 8.13 -20.76 13.69
C LYS A 49 6.69 -20.38 14.00
N LEU A 50 5.91 -21.35 14.45
CA LEU A 50 4.58 -21.13 15.01
C LEU A 50 4.66 -20.95 16.53
N ILE A 51 3.78 -20.10 17.06
CA ILE A 51 3.60 -19.86 18.49
C ILE A 51 2.11 -20.04 18.83
N PRO A 52 1.65 -21.29 19.02
CA PRO A 52 0.23 -21.60 19.22
C PRO A 52 -0.37 -20.87 20.44
N THR A 53 0.42 -20.67 21.51
CA THR A 53 -0.02 -19.98 22.73
C THR A 53 -0.39 -18.51 22.49
N LEU A 54 0.21 -17.87 21.46
CA LEU A 54 -0.10 -16.49 21.05
C LEU A 54 -1.00 -16.46 19.81
N ASN A 55 -1.40 -17.62 19.30
CA ASN A 55 -2.10 -17.77 18.03
C ASN A 55 -1.41 -16.99 16.88
N ALA A 56 -0.09 -17.12 16.76
CA ALA A 56 0.77 -16.32 15.91
C ALA A 56 1.89 -17.13 15.27
N ALA A 57 2.58 -16.51 14.30
CA ALA A 57 3.77 -17.06 13.67
C ALA A 57 4.86 -16.00 13.52
N PHE A 58 6.12 -16.44 13.52
CA PHE A 58 7.25 -15.68 13.05
C PHE A 58 7.52 -16.01 11.58
N VAL A 59 7.76 -14.96 10.80
CA VAL A 59 7.95 -15.01 9.34
C VAL A 59 9.26 -14.33 8.98
N ASP A 60 10.07 -15.01 8.20
CA ASP A 60 11.25 -14.46 7.56
C ASP A 60 10.83 -13.60 6.36
N VAL A 61 11.17 -12.33 6.39
CA VAL A 61 11.00 -11.37 5.29
C VAL A 61 12.36 -10.85 4.78
N GLY A 62 13.47 -11.45 5.24
CA GLY A 62 14.83 -11.06 4.87
C GLY A 62 15.47 -10.05 5.83
N ASP A 63 14.79 -9.66 6.89
CA ASP A 63 15.37 -8.85 7.98
C ASP A 63 16.18 -9.72 8.94
N GLN A 64 17.08 -9.08 9.71
CA GLN A 64 17.82 -9.76 10.80
C GLN A 64 16.90 -10.31 11.89
N LYS A 65 15.72 -9.72 12.03
CA LYS A 65 14.68 -10.11 13.00
C LYS A 65 13.48 -10.68 12.28
N ASP A 66 13.03 -11.85 12.72
CA ASP A 66 11.82 -12.44 12.20
C ASP A 66 10.62 -11.51 12.46
N ALA A 67 9.83 -11.29 11.43
CA ALA A 67 8.61 -10.51 11.52
C ALA A 67 7.47 -11.34 12.15
N PHE A 68 6.47 -10.67 12.69
CA PHE A 68 5.37 -11.28 13.44
C PHE A 68 4.05 -11.14 12.71
N VAL A 69 3.29 -12.23 12.60
CA VAL A 69 1.90 -12.25 12.12
C VAL A 69 1.02 -12.96 13.13
N HIS A 70 -0.09 -12.33 13.53
CA HIS A 70 -1.13 -12.96 14.35
C HIS A 70 -2.17 -13.64 13.46
N TYR A 71 -2.87 -14.66 13.94
CA TYR A 71 -3.92 -15.34 13.19
C TYR A 71 -4.96 -14.39 12.59
N LEU A 72 -5.42 -13.41 13.36
CA LEU A 72 -6.37 -12.39 12.87
C LEU A 72 -5.82 -11.48 11.78
N ASP A 73 -4.49 -11.33 11.72
CA ASP A 73 -3.82 -10.53 10.69
C ASP A 73 -3.63 -11.32 9.37
N LEU A 74 -4.00 -12.61 9.32
CA LEU A 74 -4.02 -13.37 8.06
C LEU A 74 -5.09 -12.85 7.09
N GLY A 75 -6.15 -12.25 7.62
CA GLY A 75 -7.26 -11.73 6.82
C GLY A 75 -8.22 -12.80 6.31
N LEU A 76 -9.39 -12.37 5.85
CA LEU A 76 -10.46 -13.28 5.44
C LEU A 76 -10.10 -14.10 4.19
N ASN A 77 -9.36 -13.52 3.26
CA ASN A 77 -9.03 -14.11 1.96
C ASN A 77 -7.71 -14.89 1.95
N PHE A 78 -7.12 -15.16 3.11
CA PHE A 78 -5.83 -15.84 3.23
C PHE A 78 -5.75 -17.15 2.44
N ARG A 79 -6.81 -17.96 2.46
CA ARG A 79 -6.82 -19.25 1.75
C ARG A 79 -6.69 -19.09 0.24
N SER A 80 -7.27 -18.03 -0.34
CA SER A 80 -7.13 -17.71 -1.76
C SER A 80 -5.71 -17.27 -2.09
N PHE A 81 -5.07 -16.47 -1.24
CA PHE A 81 -3.66 -16.10 -1.39
C PHE A 81 -2.73 -17.31 -1.26
N ASP A 82 -2.96 -18.19 -0.30
CA ASP A 82 -2.17 -19.42 -0.11
C ASP A 82 -2.30 -20.35 -1.32
N ALA A 83 -3.51 -20.51 -1.84
CA ALA A 83 -3.76 -21.28 -3.05
C ALA A 83 -3.07 -20.65 -4.27
N PHE A 84 -3.12 -19.33 -4.41
CA PHE A 84 -2.44 -18.60 -5.49
C PHE A 84 -0.93 -18.83 -5.45
N VAL A 85 -0.28 -18.68 -4.28
CA VAL A 85 1.16 -18.92 -4.11
C VAL A 85 1.55 -20.37 -4.47
N LYS A 86 0.69 -21.34 -4.19
CA LYS A 86 0.92 -22.75 -4.52
C LYS A 86 0.69 -23.09 -5.99
N HIS A 87 -0.20 -22.35 -6.67
CA HIS A 87 -0.60 -22.59 -8.05
C HIS A 87 0.31 -21.87 -9.06
N ILE A 88 0.75 -20.65 -8.72
CA ILE A 88 1.53 -19.81 -9.62
C ILE A 88 2.91 -20.42 -9.91
N ASN A 89 3.26 -20.43 -11.19
CA ASN A 89 4.58 -20.85 -11.67
C ASN A 89 4.94 -20.07 -12.96
N PRO A 90 6.17 -20.14 -13.48
CA PRO A 90 6.57 -19.38 -14.65
C PRO A 90 5.72 -19.58 -15.91
N ASN A 91 5.05 -20.74 -16.05
CA ASN A 91 4.25 -21.07 -17.24
C ASN A 91 2.82 -20.50 -17.17
N ASN A 92 2.31 -20.16 -15.98
CA ASN A 92 0.95 -19.66 -15.80
C ASN A 92 0.88 -18.29 -15.08
N ALA A 93 2.00 -17.58 -14.93
CA ALA A 93 2.04 -16.35 -14.14
C ALA A 93 1.04 -15.28 -14.59
N SER A 94 0.68 -15.22 -15.86
CA SER A 94 -0.30 -14.26 -16.40
C SER A 94 -1.77 -14.64 -16.12
N THR A 95 -2.07 -15.89 -15.83
CA THR A 95 -3.45 -16.40 -15.67
C THR A 95 -3.72 -16.94 -14.28
N ALA A 96 -2.68 -17.21 -13.48
CA ALA A 96 -2.79 -17.89 -12.19
C ALA A 96 -3.79 -17.24 -11.23
N PHE A 97 -3.95 -15.91 -11.28
CA PHE A 97 -4.89 -15.20 -10.41
C PHE A 97 -6.35 -15.44 -10.81
N SER A 98 -6.65 -15.42 -12.10
CA SER A 98 -7.99 -15.71 -12.63
C SER A 98 -8.35 -17.20 -12.55
N ASP A 99 -7.34 -18.09 -12.53
CA ASP A 99 -7.56 -19.53 -12.41
C ASP A 99 -7.96 -19.95 -11.00
N ILE A 100 -7.70 -19.11 -9.99
CA ILE A 100 -8.08 -19.38 -8.60
C ILE A 100 -9.52 -18.98 -8.36
N GLN A 101 -10.37 -19.98 -8.09
CA GLN A 101 -11.69 -19.72 -7.53
C GLN A 101 -11.55 -19.25 -6.08
N PRO A 102 -12.30 -18.24 -5.64
CA PRO A 102 -12.25 -17.77 -4.25
C PRO A 102 -12.52 -18.91 -3.28
N PHE A 103 -11.62 -19.07 -2.32
CA PHE A 103 -11.79 -20.05 -1.24
C PHE A 103 -12.74 -19.49 -0.16
N PRO A 104 -13.39 -20.39 0.62
CA PRO A 104 -14.16 -19.95 1.77
C PRO A 104 -13.32 -19.08 2.69
N ILE A 105 -13.92 -18.00 3.18
CA ILE A 105 -13.25 -17.03 4.08
C ILE A 105 -12.70 -17.73 5.32
N LEU A 106 -11.60 -17.20 5.85
CA LEU A 106 -11.00 -17.68 7.07
C LEU A 106 -11.88 -17.31 8.27
N GLU A 107 -12.20 -18.28 9.12
CA GLU A 107 -12.99 -18.05 10.33
C GLU A 107 -12.20 -17.24 11.37
N LYS A 108 -12.88 -16.32 12.08
CA LYS A 108 -12.22 -15.46 13.08
C LYS A 108 -11.69 -16.21 14.30
N GLU A 109 -12.31 -17.32 14.67
CA GLU A 109 -11.97 -18.10 15.87
C GLU A 109 -11.04 -19.29 15.59
N GLY A 110 -10.30 -19.23 14.48
CA GLY A 110 -9.38 -20.29 14.10
C GLY A 110 -8.05 -20.27 14.87
N LYS A 111 -7.22 -21.28 14.59
CA LYS A 111 -5.88 -21.44 15.19
C LYS A 111 -4.81 -21.44 14.12
N ILE A 112 -3.69 -20.72 14.40
CA ILE A 112 -2.59 -20.52 13.48
C ILE A 112 -1.95 -21.85 13.03
N ASP A 113 -1.83 -22.82 13.92
CA ASP A 113 -1.25 -24.14 13.67
C ASP A 113 -2.12 -25.07 12.79
N LYS A 114 -3.36 -24.69 12.54
CA LYS A 114 -4.25 -25.35 11.59
C LYS A 114 -4.19 -24.75 10.18
N ILE A 115 -3.58 -23.58 10.04
CA ILE A 115 -3.55 -22.80 8.80
C ILE A 115 -2.15 -22.69 8.23
N LEU A 116 -1.14 -22.51 9.08
CA LEU A 116 0.26 -22.35 8.68
C LEU A 116 1.11 -23.54 9.13
N ALA A 117 2.17 -23.79 8.36
CA ALA A 117 3.21 -24.76 8.70
C ALA A 117 4.61 -24.11 8.61
N PRO A 118 5.59 -24.53 9.45
CA PRO A 118 6.96 -24.10 9.29
C PRO A 118 7.48 -24.38 7.87
N GLY A 119 8.20 -23.41 7.30
CA GLY A 119 8.72 -23.49 5.93
C GLY A 119 7.74 -23.06 4.83
N GLN A 120 6.46 -22.85 5.14
CA GLN A 120 5.44 -22.43 4.16
C GLN A 120 5.74 -21.03 3.64
N PRO A 121 5.72 -20.80 2.30
CA PRO A 121 5.75 -19.46 1.73
C PRO A 121 4.37 -18.79 1.91
N LEU A 122 4.36 -17.47 2.12
CA LEU A 122 3.14 -16.67 2.17
C LEU A 122 3.41 -15.24 1.73
N ILE A 123 2.41 -14.62 1.07
CA ILE A 123 2.46 -13.19 0.75
C ILE A 123 2.04 -12.42 2.00
N VAL A 124 2.86 -11.45 2.39
CA VAL A 124 2.63 -10.62 3.58
C VAL A 124 2.95 -9.17 3.31
N GLN A 125 2.24 -8.28 3.99
CA GLN A 125 2.43 -6.83 3.93
C GLN A 125 2.84 -6.32 5.31
N ILE A 126 3.79 -5.38 5.35
CA ILE A 126 4.22 -4.75 6.60
C ILE A 126 3.17 -3.73 7.04
N VAL A 127 2.68 -3.87 8.26
CA VAL A 127 1.73 -2.92 8.89
C VAL A 127 2.36 -2.09 9.99
N LYS A 128 3.52 -2.55 10.53
CA LYS A 128 4.37 -1.77 11.44
C LYS A 128 5.83 -2.12 11.18
N GLU A 129 6.64 -1.10 11.09
CA GLU A 129 8.10 -1.23 10.94
C GLU A 129 8.75 -1.88 12.15
N PRO A 130 9.96 -2.46 11.97
CA PRO A 130 10.71 -3.03 13.10
C PRO A 130 11.09 -1.93 14.10
N ILE A 131 10.93 -2.19 15.39
CA ILE A 131 11.25 -1.23 16.46
C ILE A 131 12.14 -1.90 17.49
N SER A 132 13.31 -1.30 17.78
CA SER A 132 14.27 -1.78 18.78
C SER A 132 14.60 -3.26 18.58
N THR A 133 14.21 -4.15 19.49
CA THR A 133 14.47 -5.60 19.44
C THR A 133 13.38 -6.41 18.70
N LYS A 134 12.27 -5.77 18.29
CA LYS A 134 11.13 -6.45 17.65
C LYS A 134 11.21 -6.31 16.14
N GLY A 135 10.94 -7.40 15.43
CA GLY A 135 10.75 -7.39 13.98
C GLY A 135 9.44 -6.72 13.56
N SER A 136 9.24 -6.57 12.25
CA SER A 136 8.02 -5.98 11.67
C SER A 136 6.77 -6.73 12.08
N ARG A 137 5.63 -6.01 12.20
CA ARG A 137 4.31 -6.65 12.23
C ARG A 137 3.76 -6.78 10.83
N LEU A 138 3.21 -7.93 10.53
CA LEU A 138 2.71 -8.29 9.21
C LEU A 138 1.20 -8.49 9.20
N THR A 139 0.62 -8.32 8.02
CA THR A 139 -0.70 -8.85 7.65
C THR A 139 -0.58 -9.66 6.36
N ALA A 140 -1.43 -10.67 6.17
CA ALA A 140 -1.61 -11.32 4.88
C ALA A 140 -2.88 -10.82 4.17
N GLU A 141 -3.60 -9.86 4.72
CA GLU A 141 -4.65 -9.12 4.04
C GLU A 141 -4.03 -8.00 3.21
N ILE A 142 -3.63 -8.35 1.99
CA ILE A 142 -2.93 -7.43 1.09
C ILE A 142 -3.87 -6.35 0.60
N SER A 143 -3.41 -5.11 0.65
CA SER A 143 -4.13 -3.94 0.16
C SER A 143 -3.20 -2.96 -0.55
N LEU A 144 -3.63 -2.44 -1.68
CA LEU A 144 -2.90 -1.42 -2.43
C LEU A 144 -3.66 -0.10 -2.33
N ALA A 145 -3.06 0.85 -1.61
CA ALA A 145 -3.70 2.13 -1.34
C ALA A 145 -3.44 3.13 -2.46
N GLY A 146 -4.51 3.48 -3.19
CA GLY A 146 -4.54 4.62 -4.08
C GLY A 146 -5.05 5.89 -3.39
N ARG A 147 -5.20 6.97 -4.17
CA ARG A 147 -5.74 8.24 -3.69
C ARG A 147 -7.25 8.16 -3.47
N ASN A 148 -7.97 7.66 -4.48
CA ASN A 148 -9.42 7.63 -4.49
C ASN A 148 -9.98 6.29 -4.01
N MET A 149 -9.17 5.23 -4.00
CA MET A 149 -9.60 3.89 -3.61
C MET A 149 -8.47 3.05 -3.02
N VAL A 150 -8.84 1.96 -2.36
CA VAL A 150 -7.94 0.89 -1.93
C VAL A 150 -8.36 -0.38 -2.65
N LEU A 151 -7.41 -1.01 -3.38
CA LEU A 151 -7.62 -2.28 -4.05
C LEU A 151 -7.31 -3.43 -3.09
N ILE A 152 -8.18 -4.44 -3.06
CA ILE A 152 -8.03 -5.64 -2.23
C ILE A 152 -8.07 -6.86 -3.17
N PRO A 153 -6.90 -7.46 -3.51
CA PRO A 153 -6.86 -8.70 -4.28
C PRO A 153 -7.61 -9.82 -3.56
N PHE A 154 -8.28 -10.70 -4.30
CA PHE A 154 -9.20 -11.72 -3.82
C PHE A 154 -10.38 -11.19 -2.98
N GLY A 155 -10.59 -9.87 -2.95
CA GLY A 155 -11.79 -9.28 -2.36
C GLY A 155 -13.00 -9.48 -3.28
N ASP A 156 -14.18 -9.52 -2.66
CA ASP A 156 -15.47 -9.66 -3.36
C ASP A 156 -16.41 -8.47 -3.11
N LYS A 157 -15.95 -7.49 -2.30
CA LYS A 157 -16.81 -6.40 -1.82
C LYS A 157 -16.36 -5.05 -2.36
N ILE A 158 -17.36 -4.28 -2.76
CA ILE A 158 -17.22 -2.86 -3.01
C ILE A 158 -17.79 -2.11 -1.80
N SER A 159 -16.95 -1.30 -1.19
CA SER A 159 -17.30 -0.50 -0.02
C SER A 159 -17.08 0.98 -0.31
N ILE A 160 -18.00 1.84 0.11
CA ILE A 160 -17.90 3.30 -0.06
C ILE A 160 -17.66 3.94 1.30
N SER A 161 -16.72 4.88 1.37
CA SER A 161 -16.42 5.62 2.60
C SER A 161 -17.68 6.19 3.24
N GLN A 162 -17.85 5.94 4.53
CA GLN A 162 -18.98 6.49 5.29
C GLN A 162 -18.94 8.02 5.40
N LYS A 163 -17.76 8.63 5.22
CA LYS A 163 -17.58 10.10 5.24
C LYS A 163 -18.21 10.80 4.02
N ILE A 164 -18.47 10.09 2.92
CA ILE A 164 -19.25 10.61 1.81
C ILE A 164 -20.71 10.64 2.30
N THR A 165 -21.31 11.82 2.42
CA THR A 165 -22.65 11.98 3.02
C THR A 165 -23.78 11.94 1.99
N SER A 166 -23.50 12.36 0.75
CA SER A 166 -24.50 12.36 -0.35
C SER A 166 -24.89 10.93 -0.74
N LYS A 167 -26.17 10.62 -0.62
CA LYS A 167 -26.74 9.32 -1.03
C LYS A 167 -26.66 9.10 -2.54
N GLU A 168 -26.83 10.17 -3.32
CA GLU A 168 -26.76 10.15 -4.80
C GLU A 168 -25.33 9.80 -5.21
N GLU A 169 -24.33 10.44 -4.60
CA GLU A 169 -22.92 10.21 -4.89
C GLU A 169 -22.49 8.80 -4.48
N LYS A 170 -22.90 8.30 -3.31
CA LYS A 170 -22.67 6.91 -2.94
C LYS A 170 -23.18 5.93 -3.98
N LYS A 171 -24.44 6.11 -4.43
CA LYS A 171 -25.03 5.25 -5.45
C LYS A 171 -24.32 5.36 -6.80
N ARG A 172 -23.87 6.57 -7.18
CA ARG A 172 -23.08 6.79 -8.41
C ARG A 172 -21.76 6.03 -8.36
N LEU A 173 -21.01 6.21 -7.28
CA LEU A 173 -19.72 5.55 -7.07
C LEU A 173 -19.87 4.03 -7.01
N GLU A 174 -20.87 3.53 -6.28
CA GLU A 174 -21.15 2.11 -6.18
C GLU A 174 -21.45 1.48 -7.55
N ARG A 175 -22.36 2.07 -8.33
CA ARG A 175 -22.68 1.60 -9.69
C ARG A 175 -21.46 1.61 -10.60
N LEU A 176 -20.64 2.69 -10.54
CA LEU A 176 -19.41 2.77 -11.32
C LEU A 176 -18.47 1.65 -10.95
N MET A 177 -18.18 1.44 -9.65
CA MET A 177 -17.27 0.38 -9.22
C MET A 177 -17.75 -1.00 -9.65
N TYR A 178 -19.04 -1.31 -9.49
CA TYR A 178 -19.60 -2.59 -10.00
C TYR A 178 -19.46 -2.77 -11.51
N SER A 179 -19.34 -1.69 -12.28
CA SER A 179 -19.17 -1.78 -13.74
C SER A 179 -17.72 -1.90 -14.20
N ILE A 180 -16.72 -1.51 -13.37
CA ILE A 180 -15.32 -1.46 -13.79
C ILE A 180 -14.39 -2.38 -13.00
N VAL A 181 -14.76 -2.78 -11.77
CA VAL A 181 -13.92 -3.67 -10.94
C VAL A 181 -14.04 -5.10 -11.47
N PRO A 182 -12.92 -5.73 -11.85
CA PRO A 182 -12.93 -7.12 -12.31
C PRO A 182 -13.24 -8.11 -11.19
N GLU A 183 -13.60 -9.33 -11.56
CA GLU A 183 -13.73 -10.45 -10.61
C GLU A 183 -12.44 -10.69 -9.82
N ASN A 184 -12.56 -11.21 -8.62
CA ASN A 184 -11.46 -11.45 -7.66
C ASN A 184 -10.80 -10.18 -7.11
N TYR A 185 -11.40 -8.99 -7.31
CA TYR A 185 -10.94 -7.76 -6.70
C TYR A 185 -12.05 -7.11 -5.87
N GLY A 186 -11.71 -6.72 -4.64
CA GLY A 186 -12.53 -5.82 -3.82
C GLY A 186 -11.98 -4.39 -3.87
N VAL A 187 -12.84 -3.43 -3.62
CA VAL A 187 -12.46 -2.01 -3.60
C VAL A 187 -13.11 -1.29 -2.42
N ILE A 188 -12.30 -0.50 -1.71
CA ILE A 188 -12.79 0.48 -0.75
C ILE A 188 -12.62 1.87 -1.37
N VAL A 189 -13.74 2.51 -1.73
CA VAL A 189 -13.74 3.86 -2.28
C VAL A 189 -13.54 4.88 -1.16
N ARG A 190 -12.51 5.72 -1.30
CA ARG A 190 -12.13 6.75 -0.31
C ARG A 190 -12.93 8.04 -0.54
N THR A 191 -12.92 8.92 0.45
CA THR A 191 -13.60 10.23 0.38
C THR A 191 -13.08 11.09 -0.78
N ALA A 192 -11.81 10.96 -1.13
CA ALA A 192 -11.20 11.70 -2.25
C ALA A 192 -11.81 11.39 -3.63
N ALA A 193 -12.58 10.30 -3.75
CA ALA A 193 -13.31 9.93 -4.98
C ALA A 193 -14.57 10.76 -5.20
N GLU A 194 -15.04 11.49 -4.18
CA GLU A 194 -16.25 12.31 -4.28
C GLU A 194 -16.13 13.33 -5.40
N GLY A 195 -17.13 13.38 -6.31
CA GLY A 195 -17.15 14.27 -7.46
C GLY A 195 -16.16 13.93 -8.58
N LYS A 196 -15.30 12.91 -8.45
CA LYS A 196 -14.34 12.56 -9.49
C LYS A 196 -15.03 11.92 -10.70
N LYS A 197 -14.48 12.21 -11.90
CA LYS A 197 -14.93 11.64 -13.17
C LYS A 197 -14.66 10.14 -13.22
N ALA A 198 -15.52 9.39 -13.89
CA ALA A 198 -15.38 7.94 -14.06
C ALA A 198 -14.01 7.55 -14.66
N ALA A 199 -13.53 8.28 -15.67
CA ALA A 199 -12.24 8.01 -16.31
C ALA A 199 -11.05 8.13 -15.35
N VAL A 200 -11.09 9.04 -14.35
CA VAL A 200 -10.04 9.17 -13.34
C VAL A 200 -10.02 7.96 -12.41
N LEU A 201 -11.21 7.51 -11.99
CA LEU A 201 -11.33 6.36 -11.09
C LEU A 201 -10.98 5.04 -11.80
N ASP A 202 -11.35 4.88 -13.07
CA ASP A 202 -10.98 3.72 -13.89
C ASP A 202 -9.46 3.66 -14.14
N ALA A 203 -8.84 4.80 -14.45
CA ALA A 203 -7.39 4.87 -14.64
C ALA A 203 -6.61 4.47 -13.36
N GLU A 204 -7.05 4.96 -12.20
CA GLU A 204 -6.43 4.60 -10.93
C GLU A 204 -6.62 3.11 -10.59
N LEU A 205 -7.82 2.57 -10.80
CA LEU A 205 -8.09 1.14 -10.62
C LEU A 205 -7.15 0.28 -11.46
N LYS A 206 -7.01 0.59 -12.75
CA LYS A 206 -6.10 -0.10 -13.66
C LYS A 206 -4.64 0.00 -13.21
N MET A 207 -4.20 1.16 -12.74
CA MET A 207 -2.86 1.35 -12.19
C MET A 207 -2.62 0.45 -10.96
N LEU A 208 -3.56 0.36 -10.04
CA LEU A 208 -3.44 -0.49 -8.85
C LEU A 208 -3.44 -1.98 -9.21
N ILE A 209 -4.28 -2.40 -10.15
CA ILE A 209 -4.31 -3.77 -10.67
C ILE A 209 -2.97 -4.10 -11.32
N ASN A 210 -2.47 -3.25 -12.22
CA ASN A 210 -1.18 -3.45 -12.87
C ASN A 210 -0.02 -3.53 -11.86
N LYS A 211 -0.05 -2.72 -10.79
CA LYS A 211 0.94 -2.81 -9.72
C LYS A 211 0.92 -4.18 -9.03
N TRP A 212 -0.26 -4.72 -8.73
CA TRP A 212 -0.40 -6.06 -8.18
C TRP A 212 0.08 -7.14 -9.15
N GLU A 213 -0.38 -7.08 -10.40
CA GLU A 213 -0.07 -8.08 -11.42
C GLU A 213 1.43 -8.07 -11.81
N SER A 214 2.09 -6.93 -11.74
CA SER A 214 3.53 -6.82 -11.98
C SER A 214 4.40 -7.63 -11.01
N ALA A 215 3.86 -8.02 -9.85
CA ALA A 215 4.54 -8.88 -8.89
C ALA A 215 4.44 -10.37 -9.24
N TRP A 216 3.52 -10.80 -10.09
CA TRP A 216 3.26 -12.22 -10.35
C TRP A 216 4.46 -12.97 -10.92
N PRO A 217 5.24 -12.46 -11.89
CA PRO A 217 6.45 -13.13 -12.34
C PRO A 217 7.49 -13.31 -11.23
N ALA A 218 7.58 -12.34 -10.31
CA ALA A 218 8.45 -12.46 -9.16
C ALA A 218 7.95 -13.56 -8.21
N ILE A 219 6.66 -13.63 -7.90
CA ILE A 219 6.09 -14.69 -7.07
C ILE A 219 6.32 -16.08 -7.69
N ALA A 220 6.10 -16.20 -9.01
CA ALA A 220 6.26 -17.45 -9.75
C ALA A 220 7.69 -18.02 -9.73
N ASN A 221 8.70 -17.14 -9.63
CA ASN A 221 10.13 -17.51 -9.67
C ASN A 221 10.81 -17.39 -8.31
N ALA A 222 10.14 -16.88 -7.29
CA ALA A 222 10.76 -16.48 -6.03
C ALA A 222 11.22 -17.66 -5.17
N LYS A 223 12.35 -17.44 -4.55
CA LYS A 223 12.77 -18.19 -3.36
C LYS A 223 12.60 -17.27 -2.16
N PRO A 224 11.59 -17.52 -1.29
CA PRO A 224 11.38 -16.67 -0.12
C PRO A 224 12.56 -16.72 0.86
N PRO A 225 12.93 -15.60 1.51
CA PRO A 225 12.21 -14.32 1.51
C PRO A 225 12.56 -13.44 0.29
N GLN A 226 11.54 -12.76 -0.29
CA GLN A 226 11.74 -11.83 -1.40
C GLN A 226 10.77 -10.63 -1.32
N LEU A 227 11.29 -9.42 -1.51
CA LEU A 227 10.46 -8.22 -1.73
C LEU A 227 9.74 -8.35 -3.08
N LEU A 228 8.42 -8.19 -3.09
CA LEU A 228 7.59 -8.23 -4.30
C LEU A 228 7.39 -6.83 -4.88
N PHE A 229 6.97 -5.89 -4.05
CA PHE A 229 6.92 -4.47 -4.39
C PHE A 229 6.91 -3.60 -3.12
N THR A 230 7.35 -2.38 -3.29
CA THR A 230 7.31 -1.36 -2.23
C THR A 230 6.02 -0.54 -2.31
N GLU A 231 5.54 -0.10 -1.17
CA GLU A 231 4.55 0.99 -1.11
C GLU A 231 5.26 2.31 -1.48
N ASN A 232 4.48 3.29 -1.84
CA ASN A 232 4.98 4.64 -2.11
C ASN A 232 5.77 5.18 -0.91
N SER A 233 6.72 6.08 -1.19
CA SER A 233 7.48 6.76 -0.15
C SER A 233 6.54 7.46 0.86
N ARG A 234 7.01 7.70 2.09
CA ARG A 234 6.22 8.47 3.07
C ARG A 234 5.83 9.83 2.52
N THR A 235 6.74 10.45 1.78
CA THR A 235 6.48 11.70 1.05
C THR A 235 5.31 11.56 0.09
N THR A 236 5.32 10.56 -0.79
CA THR A 236 4.23 10.31 -1.74
C THR A 236 2.97 9.82 -1.03
N THR A 237 3.10 9.10 0.09
CA THR A 237 1.95 8.71 0.93
C THR A 237 1.27 9.93 1.56
N ILE A 238 2.03 10.87 2.09
CA ILE A 238 1.50 12.14 2.63
C ILE A 238 0.81 12.93 1.51
N LEU A 239 1.44 13.04 0.34
CA LEU A 239 0.84 13.71 -0.82
C LEU A 239 -0.44 13.03 -1.28
N ARG A 240 -0.46 11.68 -1.34
CA ARG A 240 -1.65 10.92 -1.67
C ARG A 240 -2.84 11.29 -0.78
N ASP A 241 -2.58 11.46 0.50
CA ASP A 241 -3.63 11.66 1.49
C ASP A 241 -4.01 13.15 1.68
N LEU A 242 -3.07 14.08 1.51
CA LEU A 242 -3.27 15.50 1.79
C LEU A 242 -3.46 16.37 0.54
N LEU A 243 -2.86 16.04 -0.61
CA LEU A 243 -2.86 16.92 -1.78
C LEU A 243 -4.30 17.24 -2.24
N ASN A 244 -4.63 18.52 -2.29
CA ASN A 244 -5.93 19.03 -2.75
C ASN A 244 -5.77 20.46 -3.31
N GLU A 245 -6.87 21.10 -3.73
CA GLU A 245 -6.88 22.43 -4.35
C GLU A 245 -6.34 23.56 -3.46
N SER A 246 -6.17 23.32 -2.16
CA SER A 246 -5.62 24.32 -1.25
C SER A 246 -4.08 24.37 -1.22
N PHE A 247 -3.40 23.45 -1.94
CA PHE A 247 -1.93 23.46 -2.01
C PHE A 247 -1.44 24.43 -3.07
N SER A 248 -0.55 25.33 -2.65
CA SER A 248 0.07 26.34 -3.50
C SER A 248 1.46 25.94 -3.95
N ASN A 249 2.25 25.32 -3.08
CA ASN A 249 3.61 24.91 -3.41
C ASN A 249 4.02 23.63 -2.68
N ILE A 250 4.93 22.88 -3.32
CA ILE A 250 5.66 21.75 -2.75
C ILE A 250 7.14 22.01 -3.01
N TYR A 251 7.90 22.38 -1.98
CA TYR A 251 9.33 22.66 -2.06
C TYR A 251 10.15 21.45 -1.64
N ILE A 252 11.18 21.10 -2.41
CA ILE A 252 12.03 19.95 -2.20
C ILE A 252 13.46 20.34 -2.50
N ASN A 253 14.41 20.02 -1.63
CA ASN A 253 15.84 20.37 -1.78
C ASN A 253 16.71 19.23 -2.33
N ASP A 254 16.12 18.07 -2.64
CA ASP A 254 16.81 16.91 -3.23
C ASP A 254 16.25 16.60 -4.61
N GLU A 255 17.13 16.46 -5.62
CA GLU A 255 16.73 16.29 -7.00
C GLU A 255 16.07 14.92 -7.27
N SER A 256 16.49 13.86 -6.58
CA SER A 256 15.92 12.52 -6.72
C SER A 256 14.48 12.49 -6.18
N ILE A 257 14.28 13.01 -4.96
CA ILE A 257 12.95 13.11 -4.35
C ILE A 257 12.06 14.10 -5.12
N TYR A 258 12.62 15.19 -5.66
CA TYR A 258 11.87 16.10 -6.52
C TYR A 258 11.30 15.39 -7.76
N ASN A 259 12.12 14.60 -8.46
CA ASN A 259 11.66 13.87 -9.63
C ASN A 259 10.62 12.82 -9.25
N GLU A 260 10.83 12.04 -8.17
CA GLU A 260 9.86 11.07 -7.64
C GLU A 260 8.50 11.73 -7.34
N VAL A 261 8.53 12.85 -6.62
CA VAL A 261 7.31 13.59 -6.23
C VAL A 261 6.62 14.19 -7.45
N LYS A 262 7.38 14.74 -8.37
CA LYS A 262 6.84 15.34 -9.60
C LYS A 262 6.12 14.29 -10.46
N ASP A 263 6.75 13.15 -10.69
CA ASP A 263 6.17 12.03 -11.44
C ASP A 263 4.92 11.48 -10.74
N TYR A 264 4.96 11.35 -9.42
CA TYR A 264 3.83 10.93 -8.62
C TYR A 264 2.66 11.91 -8.71
N VAL A 265 2.91 13.21 -8.52
CA VAL A 265 1.89 14.27 -8.61
C VAL A 265 1.30 14.33 -10.01
N TYR A 266 2.14 14.22 -11.06
CA TYR A 266 1.66 14.13 -12.45
C TYR A 266 0.72 12.94 -12.66
N THR A 267 1.04 11.79 -12.08
CA THR A 267 0.23 10.56 -12.21
C THR A 267 -1.15 10.70 -11.53
N ILE A 268 -1.20 11.33 -10.34
CA ILE A 268 -2.46 11.42 -9.57
C ILE A 268 -3.31 12.64 -9.91
N SER A 269 -2.69 13.74 -10.34
CA SER A 269 -3.34 15.03 -10.61
C SER A 269 -2.40 15.91 -11.44
N PRO A 270 -2.37 15.75 -12.77
CA PRO A 270 -1.43 16.46 -13.65
C PRO A 270 -1.46 17.99 -13.50
N GLU A 271 -2.62 18.54 -13.13
CA GLU A 271 -2.82 19.97 -12.90
C GLU A 271 -1.96 20.56 -11.77
N TYR A 272 -1.52 19.72 -10.83
CA TYR A 272 -0.66 20.12 -9.70
C TYR A 272 0.84 19.94 -9.97
N GLU A 273 1.28 19.39 -11.09
CA GLU A 273 2.71 19.23 -11.41
C GLU A 273 3.50 20.53 -11.25
N LYS A 274 2.90 21.65 -11.69
CA LYS A 274 3.50 22.99 -11.66
C LYS A 274 3.78 23.55 -10.26
N ILE A 275 3.13 23.03 -9.22
CA ILE A 275 3.38 23.49 -7.84
C ILE A 275 4.57 22.78 -7.19
N VAL A 276 5.09 21.70 -7.80
CA VAL A 276 6.30 21.00 -7.33
C VAL A 276 7.53 21.80 -7.76
N LYS A 277 8.35 22.23 -6.80
CA LYS A 277 9.48 23.12 -7.01
C LYS A 277 10.75 22.57 -6.38
N LEU A 278 11.81 22.50 -7.18
CA LEU A 278 13.15 22.20 -6.66
C LEU A 278 13.72 23.44 -5.98
N TYR A 279 14.01 23.33 -4.69
CA TYR A 279 14.67 24.39 -3.92
C TYR A 279 16.17 24.35 -4.14
N LYS A 280 16.75 25.47 -4.61
CA LYS A 280 18.18 25.63 -4.90
C LYS A 280 18.82 26.75 -4.07
N GLY A 281 18.20 27.15 -2.95
CA GLY A 281 18.73 28.16 -2.06
C GLY A 281 20.01 27.72 -1.35
N SER A 282 20.83 28.67 -0.93
CA SER A 282 22.04 28.42 -0.14
C SER A 282 21.77 28.20 1.35
N GLU A 283 20.61 28.62 1.82
CA GLU A 283 20.16 28.42 3.20
C GLU A 283 19.28 27.16 3.30
N PRO A 284 19.19 26.54 4.48
CA PRO A 284 18.24 25.45 4.70
C PRO A 284 16.81 25.86 4.34
N ILE A 285 16.08 24.96 3.74
CA ILE A 285 14.69 25.18 3.33
C ILE A 285 13.78 25.29 4.55
#